data_30bf6359f2049b403e29716c41b99f91
#
_entry.id   30bf6359f2049b403e29716c41b99f91
#
_cell.length_a   1.000
_cell.length_b   1.000
_cell.length_c   1.000
_cell.angle_alpha   90.00
_cell.angle_beta   90.00
_cell.angle_gamma   90.00
#
_symmetry.space_group_name_H-M   'P 1'
#
loop_
_entity.id
_entity.type
_entity.pdbx_description
1 polymer ?
#
loop_
_entity_poly.entity_id
_entity_poly.type
_entity_poly.pdbx_seq_one_letter_code
_entity_poly.pdbx_strand_id
1 'polypeptide(L)'
;MNTSFVEPRPNGRTEAHDATQYALGYSEGEFKRLQLQGDFVRDLTEDMLRRAGLKQGMHVLDLGCGVGDVSLLAGQLVGPSGSVLGIDRSQDAVDTAERRAVEAGQCYWVRFASADLASFVPERKFDAIIGRLILMYLPEPAETLRRLAGFLRPGGIVAFQEMSMPFARSVPTTPLFTQALGWIVRAFARTGFETDMGGKLFSTYLAAGLPVPQMISGARVEGGGESLGYEYIAQTVRSLIPAIERTGIATAAEIGIDDLADRLREEAITHGACIMFPPMTGAWTCSQH
;
A
#
# COMPACT_ATOMS: atom_id res chain seq x y z
N MET A 1 59.33 24.33 22.33
CA MET A 1 58.37 24.44 21.20
C MET A 1 57.34 23.35 21.41
N ASN A 2 56.21 23.72 22.01
CA ASN A 2 55.11 22.82 22.35
C ASN A 2 54.01 23.02 21.29
N THR A 3 53.83 22.00 20.46
CA THR A 3 52.69 21.91 19.53
C THR A 3 51.61 21.01 20.14
N SER A 4 50.59 21.65 20.71
CA SER A 4 49.39 21.00 21.21
C SER A 4 48.50 20.58 20.02
N PHE A 5 48.29 19.27 19.85
CA PHE A 5 47.27 18.71 18.99
C PHE A 5 45.87 18.97 19.62
N VAL A 6 45.02 19.65 18.86
CA VAL A 6 43.59 19.80 19.18
C VAL A 6 42.87 18.64 18.52
N GLU A 7 42.29 17.74 19.35
CA GLU A 7 41.35 16.71 18.85
C GLU A 7 40.07 17.34 18.35
N PRO A 8 39.51 16.88 17.21
CA PRO A 8 38.19 17.34 16.76
C PRO A 8 37.10 16.71 17.62
N ARG A 9 36.19 17.54 18.14
CA ARG A 9 34.98 17.11 18.84
C ARG A 9 34.09 16.31 17.88
N PRO A 10 33.43 15.22 18.34
CA PRO A 10 32.47 14.52 17.51
C PRO A 10 31.26 15.41 17.23
N ASN A 11 30.99 15.62 15.94
CA ASN A 11 29.78 16.26 15.46
C ASN A 11 28.56 15.49 15.98
N GLY A 12 27.78 16.11 16.86
CA GLY A 12 26.45 15.67 17.21
C GLY A 12 25.58 15.67 15.95
N ARG A 13 25.39 14.49 15.36
CA ARG A 13 24.27 14.27 14.46
C ARG A 13 23.01 14.37 15.33
N THR A 14 22.32 15.49 15.24
CA THR A 14 20.90 15.58 15.57
C THR A 14 20.19 14.52 14.70
N GLU A 15 19.67 13.47 15.35
CA GLU A 15 18.71 12.57 14.75
C GLU A 15 17.50 13.42 14.33
N ALA A 16 17.48 13.83 13.07
CA ALA A 16 16.26 14.28 12.44
C ALA A 16 15.32 13.07 12.49
N HIS A 17 14.25 13.17 13.27
CA HIS A 17 13.15 12.20 13.28
C HIS A 17 12.72 11.99 11.83
N ASP A 18 13.06 10.80 11.33
CA ASP A 18 12.60 10.31 10.03
C ASP A 18 11.08 10.05 10.15
N ALA A 19 10.28 11.09 9.86
CA ALA A 19 8.82 11.13 10.01
C ALA A 19 8.10 10.22 9.00
N THR A 20 8.83 9.34 8.29
CA THR A 20 8.33 8.51 7.21
C THR A 20 8.66 7.02 7.37
N GLN A 21 8.78 6.54 8.61
CA GLN A 21 8.96 5.10 8.80
C GLN A 21 7.62 4.40 8.55
N TYR A 22 7.60 3.45 7.57
CA TYR A 22 6.42 2.63 7.27
C TYR A 22 5.91 1.94 8.56
N ALA A 23 4.64 2.18 8.91
CA ALA A 23 4.09 1.76 10.21
C ALA A 23 4.09 0.25 10.44
N LEU A 24 4.03 -0.53 9.37
CA LEU A 24 3.95 -2.00 9.39
C LEU A 24 5.34 -2.66 9.38
N GLY A 25 6.41 -1.89 9.10
CA GLY A 25 7.78 -2.41 9.02
C GLY A 25 8.08 -3.22 7.75
N TYR A 26 9.23 -3.91 7.73
CA TYR A 26 9.74 -4.67 6.57
C TYR A 26 10.19 -6.08 6.98
N SER A 27 9.45 -6.74 7.88
CA SER A 27 9.76 -8.10 8.31
C SER A 27 9.26 -9.15 7.32
N GLU A 28 9.77 -10.39 7.41
CA GLU A 28 9.25 -11.52 6.64
C GLU A 28 7.73 -11.74 6.89
N GLY A 29 7.28 -11.53 8.13
CA GLY A 29 5.86 -11.58 8.48
C GLY A 29 5.04 -10.52 7.74
N GLU A 30 5.59 -9.30 7.61
CA GLU A 30 4.94 -8.24 6.83
C GLU A 30 4.89 -8.58 5.34
N PHE A 31 5.91 -9.19 4.78
CA PHE A 31 5.88 -9.61 3.38
C PHE A 31 4.82 -10.67 3.11
N LYS A 32 4.63 -11.64 4.02
CA LYS A 32 3.53 -12.62 3.94
C LYS A 32 2.16 -11.94 4.04
N ARG A 33 2.03 -10.95 4.94
CA ARG A 33 0.80 -10.16 5.05
C ARG A 33 0.51 -9.37 3.77
N LEU A 34 1.53 -8.76 3.15
CA LEU A 34 1.37 -8.05 1.87
C LEU A 34 0.91 -8.98 0.75
N GLN A 35 1.44 -10.20 0.66
CA GLN A 35 0.99 -11.20 -0.30
C GLN A 35 -0.47 -11.58 -0.05
N LEU A 36 -0.84 -11.89 1.20
CA LEU A 36 -2.22 -12.18 1.57
C LEU A 36 -3.15 -11.02 1.21
N GLN A 37 -2.75 -9.77 1.48
CA GLN A 37 -3.49 -8.59 1.08
C GLN A 37 -3.61 -8.49 -0.44
N GLY A 38 -2.49 -8.74 -1.16
CA GLY A 38 -2.45 -8.73 -2.61
C GLY A 38 -3.47 -9.67 -3.23
N ASP A 39 -3.49 -10.91 -2.77
CA ASP A 39 -4.43 -11.94 -3.22
C ASP A 39 -5.87 -11.59 -2.84
N PHE A 40 -6.07 -11.07 -1.62
CA PHE A 40 -7.39 -10.73 -1.08
C PHE A 40 -8.11 -9.64 -1.88
N VAL A 41 -7.40 -8.67 -2.46
CA VAL A 41 -7.99 -7.57 -3.24
C VAL A 41 -7.62 -7.60 -4.72
N ARG A 42 -7.06 -8.71 -5.20
CA ARG A 42 -6.53 -8.85 -6.56
C ARG A 42 -7.55 -8.52 -7.64
N ASP A 43 -8.75 -9.09 -7.54
CA ASP A 43 -9.84 -8.92 -8.48
C ASP A 43 -10.30 -7.46 -8.58
N LEU A 44 -10.39 -6.76 -7.45
CA LEU A 44 -10.73 -5.33 -7.41
C LEU A 44 -9.65 -4.46 -8.06
N THR A 45 -8.37 -4.84 -7.88
CA THR A 45 -7.25 -4.14 -8.50
C THR A 45 -7.21 -4.40 -10.01
N GLU A 46 -7.42 -5.63 -10.44
CA GLU A 46 -7.45 -5.99 -11.86
C GLU A 46 -8.58 -5.28 -12.60
N ASP A 47 -9.79 -5.25 -12.04
CA ASP A 47 -10.93 -4.54 -12.64
C ASP A 47 -10.62 -3.05 -12.80
N MET A 48 -10.05 -2.42 -11.79
CA MET A 48 -9.64 -1.01 -11.87
C MET A 48 -8.58 -0.77 -12.97
N LEU A 49 -7.52 -1.58 -13.02
CA LEU A 49 -6.45 -1.41 -14.03
C LEU A 49 -6.97 -1.61 -15.47
N ARG A 50 -7.87 -2.59 -15.67
CA ARG A 50 -8.52 -2.80 -16.97
C ARG A 50 -9.42 -1.63 -17.37
N ARG A 51 -10.22 -1.09 -16.45
CA ARG A 51 -11.07 0.11 -16.68
C ARG A 51 -10.23 1.35 -16.94
N ALA A 52 -9.09 1.48 -16.28
CA ALA A 52 -8.12 2.56 -16.55
C ALA A 52 -7.51 2.49 -17.95
N GLY A 53 -7.61 1.34 -18.62
CA GLY A 53 -7.16 1.14 -19.99
C GLY A 53 -5.74 0.54 -20.12
N LEU A 54 -5.22 -0.11 -19.07
CA LEU A 54 -3.97 -0.85 -19.19
C LEU A 54 -4.14 -1.99 -20.22
N LYS A 55 -3.20 -2.07 -21.16
CA LYS A 55 -3.24 -3.04 -22.27
C LYS A 55 -1.85 -3.47 -22.73
N GLN A 56 -1.82 -4.49 -23.54
CA GLN A 56 -0.58 -5.03 -24.11
C GLN A 56 0.31 -3.96 -24.74
N GLY A 57 1.61 -4.10 -24.53
CA GLY A 57 2.65 -3.24 -25.07
C GLY A 57 2.92 -1.95 -24.28
N MET A 58 2.12 -1.63 -23.25
CA MET A 58 2.33 -0.42 -22.45
C MET A 58 3.57 -0.53 -21.56
N HIS A 59 4.23 0.60 -21.33
CA HIS A 59 5.30 0.78 -20.36
C HIS A 59 4.72 1.43 -19.10
N VAL A 60 4.77 0.71 -17.97
CA VAL A 60 4.10 1.06 -16.71
C VAL A 60 5.12 1.33 -15.61
N LEU A 61 4.88 2.34 -14.80
CA LEU A 61 5.57 2.61 -13.54
C LEU A 61 4.61 2.31 -12.39
N ASP A 62 5.00 1.40 -11.48
CA ASP A 62 4.26 1.06 -10.27
C ASP A 62 4.96 1.65 -9.05
N LEU A 63 4.27 2.53 -8.31
CA LEU A 63 4.80 3.28 -7.20
C LEU A 63 4.51 2.59 -5.87
N GLY A 64 5.55 2.44 -5.03
CA GLY A 64 5.43 1.73 -3.76
C GLY A 64 5.05 0.28 -4.00
N CYS A 65 5.77 -0.38 -4.91
CA CYS A 65 5.40 -1.72 -5.40
C CYS A 65 5.44 -2.82 -4.31
N GLY A 66 6.06 -2.56 -3.16
CA GLY A 66 6.24 -3.55 -2.11
C GLY A 66 6.83 -4.84 -2.65
N VAL A 67 6.20 -5.96 -2.34
CA VAL A 67 6.61 -7.30 -2.81
C VAL A 67 6.11 -7.64 -4.23
N GLY A 68 5.65 -6.64 -5.00
CA GLY A 68 5.41 -6.74 -6.44
C GLY A 68 4.00 -7.20 -6.87
N ASP A 69 3.00 -7.24 -5.97
CA ASP A 69 1.67 -7.76 -6.32
C ASP A 69 1.02 -7.02 -7.50
N VAL A 70 1.02 -5.68 -7.45
CA VAL A 70 0.44 -4.84 -8.51
C VAL A 70 1.30 -4.85 -9.76
N SER A 71 2.63 -4.82 -9.61
CA SER A 71 3.58 -4.90 -10.72
C SER A 71 3.42 -6.20 -11.53
N LEU A 72 3.28 -7.34 -10.85
CA LEU A 72 3.07 -8.65 -11.50
C LEU A 72 1.72 -8.73 -12.19
N LEU A 73 0.68 -8.16 -11.58
CA LEU A 73 -0.64 -8.07 -12.18
C LEU A 73 -0.62 -7.17 -13.44
N ALA A 74 0.00 -5.99 -13.34
CA ALA A 74 0.20 -5.11 -14.49
C ALA A 74 1.05 -5.80 -15.59
N GLY A 75 2.07 -6.57 -15.18
CA GLY A 75 2.90 -7.37 -16.07
C GLY A 75 2.11 -8.38 -16.89
N GLN A 76 1.08 -9.01 -16.31
CA GLN A 76 0.15 -9.89 -17.03
C GLN A 76 -0.69 -9.12 -18.05
N LEU A 77 -1.11 -7.90 -17.72
CA LEU A 77 -1.93 -7.08 -18.61
C LEU A 77 -1.14 -6.51 -19.79
N VAL A 78 0.10 -6.08 -19.55
CA VAL A 78 0.93 -5.47 -20.63
C VAL A 78 1.69 -6.51 -21.45
N GLY A 79 1.91 -7.70 -20.92
CA GLY A 79 2.60 -8.79 -21.60
C GLY A 79 4.06 -8.50 -21.97
N PRO A 80 4.73 -9.44 -22.66
CA PRO A 80 6.16 -9.35 -22.97
C PRO A 80 6.52 -8.28 -24.01
N SER A 81 5.54 -7.71 -24.72
CA SER A 81 5.74 -6.55 -25.61
C SER A 81 5.72 -5.20 -24.88
N GLY A 82 5.27 -5.19 -23.62
CA GLY A 82 5.31 -4.04 -22.73
C GLY A 82 6.43 -4.15 -21.70
N SER A 83 6.33 -3.34 -20.65
CA SER A 83 7.22 -3.46 -19.50
C SER A 83 6.59 -2.83 -18.25
N VAL A 84 6.95 -3.34 -17.08
CA VAL A 84 6.64 -2.74 -15.79
C VAL A 84 7.93 -2.45 -15.04
N LEU A 85 8.04 -1.26 -14.47
CA LEU A 85 9.05 -0.90 -13.48
C LEU A 85 8.33 -0.66 -12.16
N GLY A 86 8.52 -1.54 -11.18
CA GLY A 86 8.09 -1.34 -9.80
C GLY A 86 9.19 -0.61 -9.03
N ILE A 87 8.83 0.41 -8.25
CA ILE A 87 9.78 1.08 -7.36
C ILE A 87 9.25 1.06 -5.93
N ASP A 88 10.16 0.77 -4.99
CA ASP A 88 9.91 0.84 -3.55
C ASP A 88 11.16 1.33 -2.84
N ARG A 89 11.03 1.91 -1.65
CA ARG A 89 12.19 2.35 -0.88
C ARG A 89 12.91 1.21 -0.17
N SER A 90 12.23 0.09 0.06
CA SER A 90 12.77 -1.09 0.74
C SER A 90 13.48 -2.00 -0.25
N GLN A 91 14.80 -2.17 -0.09
CA GLN A 91 15.57 -3.13 -0.90
C GLN A 91 15.08 -4.56 -0.68
N ASP A 92 14.75 -4.95 0.57
CA ASP A 92 14.27 -6.30 0.89
C ASP A 92 12.92 -6.62 0.21
N ALA A 93 12.04 -5.61 0.10
CA ALA A 93 10.78 -5.75 -0.65
C ALA A 93 11.05 -5.93 -2.15
N VAL A 94 11.96 -5.12 -2.71
CA VAL A 94 12.40 -5.21 -4.12
C VAL A 94 13.01 -6.58 -4.41
N ASP A 95 13.92 -7.08 -3.58
CA ASP A 95 14.54 -8.40 -3.75
C ASP A 95 13.49 -9.52 -3.71
N THR A 96 12.47 -9.37 -2.87
CA THR A 96 11.34 -10.30 -2.81
C THR A 96 10.49 -10.22 -4.08
N ALA A 97 10.20 -9.01 -4.57
CA ALA A 97 9.45 -8.80 -5.80
C ALA A 97 10.17 -9.36 -7.03
N GLU A 98 11.50 -9.21 -7.11
CA GLU A 98 12.31 -9.80 -8.19
C GLU A 98 12.24 -11.33 -8.19
N ARG A 99 12.38 -11.98 -7.03
CA ARG A 99 12.23 -13.44 -6.93
C ARG A 99 10.86 -13.89 -7.42
N ARG A 100 9.78 -13.21 -7.00
CA ARG A 100 8.42 -13.50 -7.42
C ARG A 100 8.21 -13.29 -8.92
N ALA A 101 8.88 -12.32 -9.54
CA ALA A 101 8.83 -12.13 -10.99
C ALA A 101 9.50 -13.28 -11.74
N VAL A 102 10.58 -13.85 -11.21
CA VAL A 102 11.21 -15.06 -11.76
C VAL A 102 10.26 -16.25 -11.64
N GLU A 103 9.68 -16.48 -10.46
CA GLU A 103 8.72 -17.55 -10.21
C GLU A 103 7.48 -17.46 -11.11
N ALA A 104 7.00 -16.23 -11.36
CA ALA A 104 5.87 -15.97 -12.26
C ALA A 104 6.24 -16.00 -13.75
N GLY A 105 7.52 -16.22 -14.11
CA GLY A 105 7.99 -16.19 -15.49
C GLY A 105 7.93 -14.81 -16.17
N GLN A 106 7.88 -13.73 -15.39
CA GLN A 106 7.70 -12.36 -15.88
C GLN A 106 8.99 -11.52 -15.81
N CYS A 107 10.10 -12.06 -15.32
CA CYS A 107 11.34 -11.33 -15.06
C CYS A 107 11.99 -10.65 -16.28
N TYR A 108 11.53 -10.92 -17.49
CA TYR A 108 12.03 -10.26 -18.70
C TYR A 108 11.39 -8.90 -18.99
N TRP A 109 10.15 -8.67 -18.52
CA TRP A 109 9.42 -7.42 -18.76
C TRP A 109 8.88 -6.76 -17.49
N VAL A 110 8.98 -7.42 -16.31
CA VAL A 110 8.71 -6.82 -15.01
C VAL A 110 10.03 -6.71 -14.26
N ARG A 111 10.42 -5.51 -13.89
CA ARG A 111 11.65 -5.17 -13.20
C ARG A 111 11.34 -4.34 -11.96
N PHE A 112 12.26 -4.35 -11.01
CA PHE A 112 12.11 -3.59 -9.78
C PHE A 112 13.38 -2.78 -9.50
N ALA A 113 13.21 -1.69 -8.74
CA ALA A 113 14.34 -0.88 -8.29
C ALA A 113 14.03 -0.28 -6.90
N SER A 114 15.06 -0.24 -6.05
CA SER A 114 14.96 0.52 -4.80
C SER A 114 15.13 2.00 -5.10
N ALA A 115 14.11 2.80 -4.76
CA ALA A 115 14.09 4.23 -5.01
C ALA A 115 13.17 4.97 -4.03
N ASP A 116 13.58 6.19 -3.67
CA ASP A 116 12.74 7.12 -2.94
C ASP A 116 11.84 7.89 -3.91
N LEU A 117 10.53 7.81 -3.70
CA LEU A 117 9.53 8.50 -4.53
C LEU A 117 9.77 10.01 -4.60
N ALA A 118 10.29 10.64 -3.55
CA ALA A 118 10.51 12.09 -3.51
C ALA A 118 11.60 12.55 -4.48
N SER A 119 12.63 11.73 -4.67
CA SER A 119 13.81 12.04 -5.52
C SER A 119 13.84 11.27 -6.85
N PHE A 120 12.94 10.30 -7.04
CA PHE A 120 12.95 9.46 -8.23
C PHE A 120 12.73 10.27 -9.52
N VAL A 121 13.63 10.09 -10.47
CA VAL A 121 13.56 10.64 -11.84
C VAL A 121 13.83 9.49 -12.82
N PRO A 122 12.84 9.07 -13.61
CA PRO A 122 13.03 7.98 -14.55
C PRO A 122 13.82 8.42 -15.79
N GLU A 123 14.55 7.47 -16.39
CA GLU A 123 15.30 7.68 -17.64
C GLU A 123 14.39 7.79 -18.88
N ARG A 124 13.13 7.37 -18.78
CA ARG A 124 12.16 7.36 -19.88
C ARG A 124 10.76 7.70 -19.40
N LYS A 125 9.90 8.09 -20.35
CA LYS A 125 8.48 8.29 -20.09
C LYS A 125 7.68 6.99 -20.14
N PHE A 126 6.56 6.98 -19.42
CA PHE A 126 5.67 5.83 -19.28
C PHE A 126 4.32 6.07 -19.97
N ASP A 127 3.65 4.97 -20.34
CA ASP A 127 2.25 5.00 -20.82
C ASP A 127 1.26 5.03 -19.66
N ALA A 128 1.67 4.50 -18.49
CA ALA A 128 0.86 4.54 -17.28
C ALA A 128 1.74 4.66 -16.03
N ILE A 129 1.22 5.37 -15.02
CA ILE A 129 1.72 5.40 -13.65
C ILE A 129 0.61 4.89 -12.77
N ILE A 130 0.91 3.85 -11.99
CA ILE A 130 -0.06 3.17 -11.13
C ILE A 130 0.47 3.08 -9.70
N GLY A 131 -0.41 2.79 -8.75
CA GLY A 131 -0.07 2.47 -7.38
C GLY A 131 -1.28 1.98 -6.59
N ARG A 132 -1.02 1.19 -5.56
CA ARG A 132 -2.03 0.72 -4.62
C ARG A 132 -1.55 0.91 -3.20
N LEU A 133 -2.39 1.57 -2.36
CA LEU A 133 -2.10 1.78 -0.94
C LEU A 133 -0.74 2.46 -0.71
N ILE A 134 -0.46 3.50 -1.48
CA ILE A 134 0.78 4.28 -1.41
C ILE A 134 0.54 5.75 -1.08
N LEU A 135 -0.53 6.35 -1.63
CA LEU A 135 -0.81 7.77 -1.42
C LEU A 135 -1.17 8.07 0.04
N MET A 136 -1.75 7.11 0.74
CA MET A 136 -2.07 7.21 2.17
C MET A 136 -0.84 7.42 3.07
N TYR A 137 0.35 7.05 2.61
CA TYR A 137 1.62 7.19 3.35
C TYR A 137 2.38 8.48 3.01
N LEU A 138 1.93 9.22 2.00
CA LEU A 138 2.63 10.41 1.53
C LEU A 138 2.13 11.66 2.25
N PRO A 139 3.03 12.56 2.71
CA PRO A 139 2.62 13.81 3.34
C PRO A 139 1.89 14.74 2.36
N GLU A 140 2.32 14.76 1.09
CA GLU A 140 1.79 15.62 0.03
C GLU A 140 1.44 14.79 -1.22
N PRO A 141 0.35 13.98 -1.18
CA PRO A 141 0.02 13.06 -2.26
C PRO A 141 -0.30 13.79 -3.57
N ALA A 142 -0.94 14.95 -3.52
CA ALA A 142 -1.26 15.74 -4.72
C ALA A 142 0.01 16.28 -5.41
N GLU A 143 0.99 16.76 -4.64
CA GLU A 143 2.27 17.24 -5.18
C GLU A 143 3.05 16.09 -5.81
N THR A 144 3.07 14.94 -5.15
CA THR A 144 3.70 13.73 -5.70
C THR A 144 3.05 13.33 -7.02
N LEU A 145 1.71 13.28 -7.09
CA LEU A 145 1.00 12.98 -8.33
C LEU A 145 1.31 13.98 -9.45
N ARG A 146 1.31 15.30 -9.14
CA ARG A 146 1.64 16.35 -10.10
C ARG A 146 3.02 16.15 -10.70
N ARG A 147 4.03 15.92 -9.86
CA ARG A 147 5.41 15.71 -10.30
C ARG A 147 5.54 14.45 -11.15
N LEU A 148 4.96 13.34 -10.69
CA LEU A 148 5.08 12.06 -11.39
C LEU A 148 4.32 12.03 -12.71
N ALA A 149 3.16 12.73 -12.81
CA ALA A 149 2.45 12.87 -14.08
C ALA A 149 3.30 13.51 -15.19
N GLY A 150 4.31 14.32 -14.83
CA GLY A 150 5.31 14.85 -15.77
C GLY A 150 6.17 13.78 -16.47
N PHE A 151 6.19 12.55 -15.94
CA PHE A 151 6.91 11.42 -16.55
C PHE A 151 6.03 10.57 -17.47
N LEU A 152 4.77 10.96 -17.69
CA LEU A 152 3.90 10.32 -18.66
C LEU A 152 4.16 10.78 -20.08
N ARG A 153 3.91 9.90 -21.02
CA ARG A 153 3.71 10.26 -22.41
C ARG A 153 2.40 11.05 -22.59
N PRO A 154 2.24 11.84 -23.64
CA PRO A 154 0.95 12.47 -23.95
C PRO A 154 -0.18 11.43 -23.99
N GLY A 155 -1.27 11.67 -23.27
CA GLY A 155 -2.38 10.73 -23.13
C GLY A 155 -2.12 9.55 -22.17
N GLY A 156 -1.00 9.57 -21.45
CA GLY A 156 -0.67 8.52 -20.47
C GLY A 156 -1.62 8.48 -19.29
N ILE A 157 -1.75 7.31 -18.67
CA ILE A 157 -2.72 7.00 -17.62
C ILE A 157 -2.10 7.26 -16.24
N VAL A 158 -2.87 7.89 -15.34
CA VAL A 158 -2.64 7.92 -13.89
C VAL A 158 -3.73 7.08 -13.25
N ALA A 159 -3.39 5.98 -12.53
CA ALA A 159 -4.38 5.12 -11.90
C ALA A 159 -3.92 4.68 -10.51
N PHE A 160 -4.67 5.04 -9.46
CA PHE A 160 -4.36 4.71 -8.07
C PHE A 160 -5.55 4.06 -7.40
N GLN A 161 -5.27 3.13 -6.48
CA GLN A 161 -6.27 2.46 -5.68
C GLN A 161 -5.91 2.58 -4.19
N GLU A 162 -6.84 3.12 -3.41
CA GLU A 162 -6.67 3.38 -1.98
C GLU A 162 -7.87 2.88 -1.19
N MET A 163 -7.69 2.64 0.10
CA MET A 163 -8.78 2.16 0.95
C MET A 163 -9.38 3.25 1.83
N SER A 164 -10.61 3.00 2.27
CA SER A 164 -11.33 3.80 3.26
C SER A 164 -11.56 2.96 4.51
N MET A 165 -10.55 2.90 5.40
CA MET A 165 -10.56 2.02 6.59
C MET A 165 -11.76 2.24 7.52
N PRO A 166 -12.25 3.50 7.77
CA PRO A 166 -13.36 3.72 8.68
C PRO A 166 -14.70 3.09 8.25
N PHE A 167 -14.82 2.65 7.00
CA PHE A 167 -16.05 2.04 6.47
C PHE A 167 -16.10 0.52 6.61
N ALA A 168 -15.05 -0.11 7.13
CA ALA A 168 -15.10 -1.52 7.47
C ALA A 168 -16.06 -1.78 8.64
N ARG A 169 -16.80 -2.88 8.60
CA ARG A 169 -17.72 -3.28 9.67
C ARG A 169 -18.07 -4.75 9.61
N SER A 170 -18.49 -5.31 10.73
CA SER A 170 -19.21 -6.60 10.76
C SER A 170 -20.73 -6.37 10.70
N VAL A 171 -21.46 -7.33 10.15
CA VAL A 171 -22.94 -7.31 10.05
C VAL A 171 -23.47 -8.70 10.41
N PRO A 172 -24.19 -8.82 11.57
CA PRO A 172 -24.38 -7.82 12.61
C PRO A 172 -23.05 -7.35 13.23
N THR A 173 -23.09 -6.20 13.90
CA THR A 173 -21.90 -5.65 14.57
C THR A 173 -21.41 -6.57 15.68
N THR A 174 -20.13 -6.91 15.67
CA THR A 174 -19.47 -7.72 16.71
C THR A 174 -18.42 -6.90 17.47
N PRO A 175 -18.31 -7.09 18.79
CA PRO A 175 -17.42 -6.31 19.63
C PRO A 175 -15.94 -6.45 19.27
N LEU A 176 -15.45 -7.69 19.09
CA LEU A 176 -14.02 -7.93 18.85
C LEU A 176 -13.57 -7.39 17.50
N PHE A 177 -14.37 -7.57 16.43
CA PHE A 177 -14.07 -6.96 15.15
C PHE A 177 -14.01 -5.44 15.26
N THR A 178 -14.99 -4.81 15.93
CA THR A 178 -15.02 -3.35 16.12
C THR A 178 -13.78 -2.86 16.87
N GLN A 179 -13.34 -3.62 17.88
CA GLN A 179 -12.15 -3.32 18.65
C GLN A 179 -10.88 -3.46 17.79
N ALA A 180 -10.74 -4.54 17.01
CA ALA A 180 -9.60 -4.78 16.13
C ALA A 180 -9.47 -3.68 15.08
N LEU A 181 -10.58 -3.31 14.43
CA LEU A 181 -10.62 -2.17 13.51
C LEU A 181 -10.20 -0.87 14.21
N GLY A 182 -10.66 -0.65 15.44
CA GLY A 182 -10.29 0.50 16.24
C GLY A 182 -8.79 0.57 16.55
N TRP A 183 -8.11 -0.55 16.80
CA TRP A 183 -6.66 -0.59 16.96
C TRP A 183 -5.95 -0.19 15.67
N ILE A 184 -6.35 -0.77 14.53
CA ILE A 184 -5.76 -0.51 13.22
C ILE A 184 -5.90 0.98 12.86
N VAL A 185 -7.13 1.51 12.86
CA VAL A 185 -7.39 2.90 12.44
C VAL A 185 -6.65 3.89 13.34
N ARG A 186 -6.68 3.69 14.66
CA ARG A 186 -5.97 4.57 15.61
C ARG A 186 -4.46 4.50 15.46
N ALA A 187 -3.89 3.31 15.20
CA ALA A 187 -2.46 3.16 15.00
C ALA A 187 -2.01 3.91 13.73
N PHE A 188 -2.71 3.75 12.61
CA PHE A 188 -2.42 4.51 11.39
C PHE A 188 -2.58 6.02 11.58
N ALA A 189 -3.68 6.47 12.18
CA ALA A 189 -3.91 7.90 12.41
C ALA A 189 -2.82 8.53 13.29
N ARG A 190 -2.36 7.83 14.35
CA ARG A 190 -1.29 8.33 15.24
C ARG A 190 0.10 8.32 14.62
N THR A 191 0.31 7.54 13.56
CA THR A 191 1.54 7.58 12.76
C THR A 191 1.50 8.60 11.63
N GLY A 192 0.42 9.39 11.52
CA GLY A 192 0.27 10.47 10.54
C GLY A 192 -0.19 10.00 9.15
N PHE A 193 -0.63 8.74 9.01
CA PHE A 193 -1.13 8.22 7.74
C PHE A 193 -2.63 8.49 7.57
N GLU A 194 -3.03 8.65 6.29
CA GLU A 194 -4.41 8.90 5.94
C GLU A 194 -5.22 7.58 5.91
N THR A 195 -6.19 7.46 6.79
CA THR A 195 -7.00 6.24 6.91
C THR A 195 -8.20 6.19 5.96
N ASP A 196 -8.52 7.31 5.32
CA ASP A 196 -9.60 7.43 4.32
C ASP A 196 -9.09 8.04 3.01
N MET A 197 -7.94 7.55 2.53
CA MET A 197 -7.36 8.03 1.28
C MET A 197 -8.24 7.68 0.07
N GLY A 198 -8.98 6.57 0.14
CA GLY A 198 -9.97 6.22 -0.89
C GLY A 198 -11.04 7.31 -1.10
N GLY A 199 -11.54 7.88 -0.01
CA GLY A 199 -12.49 8.99 -0.04
C GLY A 199 -11.87 10.31 -0.55
N LYS A 200 -10.56 10.47 -0.39
CA LYS A 200 -9.82 11.68 -0.79
C LYS A 200 -9.26 11.66 -2.21
N LEU A 201 -9.28 10.52 -2.91
CA LEU A 201 -8.70 10.40 -4.25
C LEU A 201 -9.21 11.48 -5.21
N PHE A 202 -10.51 11.73 -5.25
CA PHE A 202 -11.08 12.73 -6.14
C PHE A 202 -10.45 14.12 -5.97
N SER A 203 -10.45 14.62 -4.73
CA SER A 203 -9.85 15.92 -4.41
C SER A 203 -8.34 15.95 -4.61
N THR A 204 -7.65 14.84 -4.36
CA THR A 204 -6.21 14.69 -4.57
C THR A 204 -5.83 14.82 -6.05
N TYR A 205 -6.59 14.18 -6.96
CA TYR A 205 -6.39 14.32 -8.40
C TYR A 205 -6.58 15.77 -8.86
N LEU A 206 -7.65 16.43 -8.43
CA LEU A 206 -7.89 17.83 -8.77
C LEU A 206 -6.80 18.76 -8.22
N ALA A 207 -6.39 18.57 -6.98
CA ALA A 207 -5.31 19.33 -6.36
C ALA A 207 -3.95 19.10 -7.06
N ALA A 208 -3.75 17.92 -7.67
CA ALA A 208 -2.58 17.63 -8.50
C ALA A 208 -2.63 18.33 -9.86
N GLY A 209 -3.75 18.97 -10.24
CA GLY A 209 -3.94 19.57 -11.56
C GLY A 209 -4.22 18.54 -12.65
N LEU A 210 -4.60 17.32 -12.28
CA LEU A 210 -5.00 16.27 -13.21
C LEU A 210 -6.44 16.47 -13.67
N PRO A 211 -6.83 15.95 -14.84
CA PRO A 211 -8.23 15.93 -15.26
C PRO A 211 -9.11 15.18 -14.25
N VAL A 212 -10.41 15.49 -14.25
CA VAL A 212 -11.41 14.82 -13.42
C VAL A 212 -11.29 13.30 -13.58
N PRO A 213 -11.02 12.54 -12.49
CA PRO A 213 -10.85 11.10 -12.61
C PRO A 213 -12.20 10.38 -12.78
N GLN A 214 -12.18 9.28 -13.52
CA GLN A 214 -13.18 8.23 -13.37
C GLN A 214 -12.84 7.42 -12.11
N MET A 215 -13.88 6.92 -11.44
CA MET A 215 -13.69 6.22 -10.17
C MET A 215 -14.61 5.00 -10.07
N ILE A 216 -14.14 4.01 -9.32
CA ILE A 216 -14.92 2.84 -8.90
C ILE A 216 -14.56 2.49 -7.47
N SER A 217 -15.53 2.01 -6.69
CA SER A 217 -15.28 1.52 -5.34
C SER A 217 -15.93 0.16 -5.16
N GLY A 218 -15.21 -0.77 -4.54
CA GLY A 218 -15.70 -2.11 -4.23
C GLY A 218 -15.12 -2.60 -2.90
N ALA A 219 -15.85 -3.47 -2.20
CA ALA A 219 -15.41 -4.06 -0.96
C ALA A 219 -15.54 -5.58 -0.99
N ARG A 220 -14.59 -6.29 -0.40
CA ARG A 220 -14.76 -7.71 -0.08
C ARG A 220 -15.74 -7.87 1.06
N VAL A 221 -16.59 -8.87 0.95
CA VAL A 221 -17.49 -9.31 2.03
C VAL A 221 -17.17 -10.76 2.31
N GLU A 222 -16.78 -11.06 3.54
CA GLU A 222 -16.30 -12.37 3.94
C GLU A 222 -17.10 -12.88 5.15
N GLY A 223 -17.28 -14.18 5.24
CA GLY A 223 -17.98 -14.84 6.38
C GLY A 223 -17.76 -16.34 6.38
N GLY A 224 -18.23 -16.99 7.45
CA GLY A 224 -18.07 -18.43 7.62
C GLY A 224 -16.68 -18.86 8.07
N GLY A 225 -16.49 -20.16 8.37
CA GLY A 225 -15.29 -20.68 9.02
C GLY A 225 -14.02 -20.65 8.15
N GLU A 226 -14.19 -20.70 6.83
CA GLU A 226 -13.08 -20.81 5.86
C GLU A 226 -12.56 -19.45 5.39
N SER A 227 -13.14 -18.33 5.86
CA SER A 227 -12.69 -17.00 5.45
C SER A 227 -11.25 -16.72 5.88
N LEU A 228 -10.42 -16.28 4.93
CA LEU A 228 -9.06 -15.80 5.19
C LEU A 228 -9.05 -14.38 5.79
N GLY A 229 -10.19 -13.72 5.83
CA GLY A 229 -10.32 -12.35 6.32
C GLY A 229 -9.95 -12.20 7.78
N TYR A 230 -10.20 -13.20 8.63
CA TYR A 230 -9.83 -13.17 10.05
C TYR A 230 -8.31 -13.15 10.21
N GLU A 231 -7.62 -14.00 9.46
CA GLU A 231 -6.15 -14.04 9.43
C GLU A 231 -5.58 -12.72 8.91
N TYR A 232 -6.15 -12.17 7.84
CA TYR A 232 -5.71 -10.88 7.30
C TYR A 232 -5.81 -9.74 8.34
N ILE A 233 -6.91 -9.69 9.10
CA ILE A 233 -7.09 -8.71 10.19
C ILE A 233 -6.04 -8.94 11.29
N ALA A 234 -5.89 -10.17 11.75
CA ALA A 234 -4.95 -10.51 12.82
C ALA A 234 -3.50 -10.20 12.43
N GLN A 235 -3.09 -10.54 11.20
CA GLN A 235 -1.76 -10.21 10.70
C GLN A 235 -1.57 -8.68 10.55
N THR A 236 -2.60 -7.94 10.14
CA THR A 236 -2.54 -6.48 10.12
C THR A 236 -2.33 -5.90 11.51
N VAL A 237 -3.08 -6.38 12.52
CA VAL A 237 -2.87 -5.96 13.92
C VAL A 237 -1.48 -6.35 14.39
N ARG A 238 -1.00 -7.57 14.09
CA ARG A 238 0.33 -8.06 14.46
C ARG A 238 1.44 -7.17 13.92
N SER A 239 1.38 -6.79 12.65
CA SER A 239 2.36 -5.87 12.04
C SER A 239 2.31 -4.46 12.66
N LEU A 240 1.17 -4.07 13.21
CA LEU A 240 0.99 -2.77 13.88
C LEU A 240 1.33 -2.78 15.37
N ILE A 241 1.63 -3.94 16.02
CA ILE A 241 1.94 -4.02 17.45
C ILE A 241 2.96 -2.98 17.90
N PRO A 242 4.12 -2.81 17.21
CA PRO A 242 5.10 -1.81 17.65
C PRO A 242 4.54 -0.37 17.65
N ALA A 243 3.67 -0.04 16.71
CA ALA A 243 3.01 1.27 16.66
C ALA A 243 1.90 1.40 17.71
N ILE A 244 1.12 0.35 17.91
CA ILE A 244 0.03 0.27 18.90
C ILE A 244 0.59 0.49 20.32
N GLU A 245 1.66 -0.22 20.68
CA GLU A 245 2.32 -0.12 21.99
C GLU A 245 3.01 1.22 22.18
N ARG A 246 3.81 1.68 21.21
CA ARG A 246 4.49 2.98 21.28
C ARG A 246 3.50 4.13 21.46
N THR A 247 2.31 4.04 20.88
CA THR A 247 1.29 5.10 20.96
C THR A 247 0.31 4.90 22.13
N GLY A 248 0.50 3.87 22.96
CA GLY A 248 -0.33 3.61 24.16
C GLY A 248 -1.79 3.27 23.82
N ILE A 249 -2.04 2.60 22.70
CA ILE A 249 -3.40 2.17 22.30
C ILE A 249 -3.79 0.88 23.04
N ALA A 250 -2.88 -0.09 23.06
CA ALA A 250 -2.99 -1.38 23.74
C ALA A 250 -1.61 -2.06 23.77
N THR A 251 -1.46 -3.15 24.51
CA THR A 251 -0.30 -4.04 24.48
C THR A 251 -0.61 -5.33 23.72
N ALA A 252 0.42 -6.02 23.23
CA ALA A 252 0.25 -7.32 22.59
C ALA A 252 -0.49 -8.34 23.50
N ALA A 253 -0.22 -8.28 24.82
CA ALA A 253 -0.88 -9.13 25.81
C ALA A 253 -2.37 -8.80 25.96
N GLU A 254 -2.75 -7.53 26.00
CA GLU A 254 -4.16 -7.11 26.07
C GLU A 254 -4.93 -7.47 24.80
N ILE A 255 -4.27 -7.43 23.64
CA ILE A 255 -4.84 -7.83 22.35
C ILE A 255 -5.05 -9.34 22.29
N GLY A 256 -4.15 -10.14 22.88
CA GLY A 256 -4.10 -11.59 22.70
C GLY A 256 -3.84 -11.94 21.25
N ILE A 257 -2.71 -11.40 20.70
CA ILE A 257 -2.46 -11.40 19.26
C ILE A 257 -2.30 -12.80 18.66
N ASP A 258 -1.89 -13.80 19.47
CA ASP A 258 -1.59 -15.13 18.97
C ASP A 258 -2.84 -15.94 18.61
N ASP A 259 -3.97 -15.67 19.24
CA ASP A 259 -5.26 -16.31 18.98
C ASP A 259 -6.32 -15.36 18.39
N LEU A 260 -5.93 -14.14 18.01
CA LEU A 260 -6.87 -13.11 17.55
C LEU A 260 -7.68 -13.56 16.32
N ALA A 261 -7.06 -14.26 15.37
CA ALA A 261 -7.75 -14.75 14.17
C ALA A 261 -8.86 -15.76 14.53
N ASP A 262 -8.56 -16.69 15.45
CA ASP A 262 -9.51 -17.72 15.87
C ASP A 262 -10.67 -17.11 16.66
N ARG A 263 -10.40 -16.16 17.56
CA ARG A 263 -11.45 -15.44 18.30
C ARG A 263 -12.36 -14.60 17.39
N LEU A 264 -11.79 -13.93 16.38
CA LEU A 264 -12.58 -13.20 15.36
C LEU A 264 -13.48 -14.15 14.58
N ARG A 265 -12.97 -15.32 14.21
CA ARG A 265 -13.71 -16.38 13.51
C ARG A 265 -14.84 -16.90 14.36
N GLU A 266 -14.55 -17.28 15.60
CA GLU A 266 -15.54 -17.81 16.55
C GLU A 266 -16.65 -16.79 16.83
N GLU A 267 -16.30 -15.53 17.07
CA GLU A 267 -17.27 -14.45 17.29
C GLU A 267 -18.17 -14.27 16.05
N ALA A 268 -17.58 -14.21 14.85
CA ALA A 268 -18.34 -14.04 13.62
C ALA A 268 -19.30 -15.21 13.36
N ILE A 269 -18.86 -16.45 13.56
CA ILE A 269 -19.71 -17.66 13.41
C ILE A 269 -20.83 -17.66 14.43
N THR A 270 -20.51 -17.40 15.69
CA THR A 270 -21.49 -17.40 16.80
C THR A 270 -22.61 -16.38 16.57
N HIS A 271 -22.28 -15.22 15.98
CA HIS A 271 -23.26 -14.16 15.73
C HIS A 271 -23.85 -14.21 14.31
N GLY A 272 -23.49 -15.19 13.48
CA GLY A 272 -23.90 -15.23 12.07
C GLY A 272 -23.47 -13.98 11.30
N ALA A 273 -22.30 -13.41 11.66
CA ALA A 273 -21.82 -12.17 11.11
C ALA A 273 -20.97 -12.38 9.85
N CYS A 274 -21.09 -11.47 8.89
CA CYS A 274 -20.11 -11.28 7.84
C CYS A 274 -19.28 -10.01 8.11
N ILE A 275 -18.09 -9.95 7.54
CA ILE A 275 -17.20 -8.79 7.61
C ILE A 275 -17.24 -8.08 6.24
N MET A 276 -17.62 -6.83 6.23
CA MET A 276 -17.44 -5.91 5.12
C MET A 276 -16.09 -5.22 5.31
N PHE A 277 -15.12 -5.60 4.48
CA PHE A 277 -13.77 -5.02 4.51
C PHE A 277 -13.76 -3.58 4.04
N PRO A 278 -12.68 -2.81 4.32
CA PRO A 278 -12.57 -1.44 3.82
C PRO A 278 -12.81 -1.39 2.31
N PRO A 279 -13.66 -0.48 1.82
CA PRO A 279 -13.78 -0.28 0.38
C PRO A 279 -12.43 0.11 -0.23
N MET A 280 -12.09 -0.54 -1.35
CA MET A 280 -11.00 -0.18 -2.22
C MET A 280 -11.53 0.73 -3.32
N THR A 281 -11.14 1.99 -3.28
CA THR A 281 -11.54 2.99 -4.28
C THR A 281 -10.41 3.17 -5.29
N GLY A 282 -10.70 2.89 -6.56
CA GLY A 282 -9.82 3.18 -7.68
C GLY A 282 -10.21 4.50 -8.35
N ALA A 283 -9.22 5.29 -8.71
CA ALA A 283 -9.37 6.52 -9.49
C ALA A 283 -8.37 6.52 -10.64
N TRP A 284 -8.82 6.91 -11.84
CA TRP A 284 -7.93 7.01 -13.01
C TRP A 284 -8.32 8.13 -13.95
N THR A 285 -7.32 8.68 -14.63
CA THR A 285 -7.51 9.69 -15.68
C THR A 285 -6.37 9.58 -16.70
N CYS A 286 -6.55 10.21 -17.88
CA CYS A 286 -5.49 10.35 -18.86
C CYS A 286 -4.89 11.75 -18.78
N SER A 287 -3.55 11.85 -18.81
CA SER A 287 -2.84 13.12 -18.86
C SER A 287 -3.19 13.89 -20.14
N GLN A 288 -3.34 15.20 -20.03
CA GLN A 288 -3.59 16.08 -21.20
C GLN A 288 -2.30 16.62 -21.83
N HIS A 289 -1.12 16.27 -21.25
CA HIS A 289 0.17 16.82 -21.65
C HIS A 289 1.08 15.75 -22.23
#